data_a69e17ba0cff73029143d18cab9d719c
#
_entry.id   a69e17ba0cff73029143d18cab9d719c
#
_cell.length_a   1.000
_cell.length_b   1.000
_cell.length_c   1.000
_cell.angle_alpha   90.00
_cell.angle_beta   90.00
_cell.angle_gamma   90.00
#
_symmetry.space_group_name_H-M   'P 1'
#
loop_
_entity.id
_entity.type
_entity.pdbx_description
1 polymer ?
#
loop_
_entity_poly.entity_id
_entity_poly.type
_entity_poly.pdbx_seq_one_letter_code
_entity_poly.pdbx_strand_id
1 'polypeptide(L)'
;YCEGSGQEAIPFTVPKIDGAEYHSKVVVDTINTLLDCDLQTPIIVGDWYDGPDTSMYVKAGAWQTFNKKLCDWQLFGMTKHSDKVHELHTRQDPVDRPNPSEEDRKHAAWPFEHMTKDETVNLGFQLGIGDIIAKVTHSCTEQDRGRCGECYWCTERAWAFSENNLEDKGKE
;
A
#
# COMPACT_ATOMS: atom_id res chain seq x y z
N TYR A 1 -3.33 13.04 10.09
CA TYR A 1 -2.64 14.19 9.46
C TYR A 1 -3.63 15.12 8.77
N CYS A 2 -4.64 14.60 8.10
CA CYS A 2 -5.65 15.43 7.40
C CYS A 2 -6.68 16.07 8.34
N GLU A 3 -7.04 15.45 9.44
CA GLU A 3 -8.06 15.95 10.38
C GLU A 3 -7.72 17.30 11.05
N GLY A 4 -6.49 17.69 11.15
CA GLY A 4 -6.09 18.97 11.77
C GLY A 4 -5.70 20.07 10.79
N SER A 5 -5.56 19.73 9.51
CA SER A 5 -5.00 20.63 8.49
C SER A 5 -6.06 21.29 7.60
N GLY A 6 -7.32 20.88 7.70
CA GLY A 6 -8.38 21.27 6.76
C GLY A 6 -8.21 20.71 5.35
N GLN A 7 -7.34 19.72 5.18
CA GLN A 7 -7.11 19.03 3.91
C GLN A 7 -8.03 17.81 3.82
N GLU A 8 -8.62 17.61 2.65
CA GLU A 8 -9.42 16.43 2.35
C GLU A 8 -8.49 15.30 1.87
N ALA A 9 -8.65 14.09 2.45
CA ALA A 9 -7.97 12.90 1.99
C ALA A 9 -8.86 12.12 1.03
N ILE A 10 -8.43 11.99 -0.22
CA ILE A 10 -9.16 11.24 -1.25
C ILE A 10 -8.40 9.94 -1.53
N PRO A 11 -8.92 8.79 -1.11
CA PRO A 11 -8.31 7.50 -1.45
C PRO A 11 -8.37 7.27 -2.96
N PHE A 12 -7.32 6.70 -3.53
CA PHE A 12 -7.36 6.24 -4.91
C PHE A 12 -6.67 4.88 -5.04
N THR A 13 -7.05 4.12 -6.04
CA THR A 13 -6.41 2.85 -6.38
C THR A 13 -6.19 2.75 -7.87
N VAL A 14 -5.10 2.13 -8.25
CA VAL A 14 -4.84 1.67 -9.62
C VAL A 14 -4.99 0.16 -9.60
N PRO A 15 -5.95 -0.41 -10.33
CA PRO A 15 -6.18 -1.85 -10.34
C PRO A 15 -4.91 -2.57 -10.80
N LYS A 16 -4.40 -3.46 -9.99
CA LYS A 16 -3.19 -4.23 -10.26
C LYS A 16 -3.50 -5.65 -10.65
N ILE A 17 -4.58 -6.16 -10.06
CA ILE A 17 -5.14 -7.47 -10.31
C ILE A 17 -6.66 -7.35 -10.33
N ASP A 18 -7.33 -8.32 -10.87
CA ASP A 18 -8.79 -8.41 -10.78
C ASP A 18 -9.22 -8.42 -9.29
N GLY A 19 -10.21 -7.62 -8.95
CA GLY A 19 -10.67 -7.47 -7.56
C GLY A 19 -9.94 -6.41 -6.72
N ALA A 20 -8.92 -5.70 -7.23
CA ALA A 20 -8.21 -4.65 -6.49
C ALA A 20 -9.14 -3.52 -6.02
N GLU A 21 -10.17 -3.21 -6.77
CA GLU A 21 -11.21 -2.23 -6.40
C GLU A 21 -11.96 -2.65 -5.16
N TYR A 22 -12.32 -3.93 -5.05
CA TYR A 22 -13.00 -4.49 -3.89
C TYR A 22 -12.15 -4.31 -2.63
N HIS A 23 -10.86 -4.65 -2.68
CA HIS A 23 -9.96 -4.50 -1.55
C HIS A 23 -9.83 -3.05 -1.11
N SER A 24 -9.68 -2.12 -2.05
CA SER A 24 -9.59 -0.69 -1.76
C SER A 24 -10.82 -0.17 -1.05
N LYS A 25 -12.01 -0.59 -1.51
CA LYS A 25 -13.26 -0.23 -0.88
C LYS A 25 -13.38 -0.78 0.54
N VAL A 26 -13.07 -2.06 0.74
CA VAL A 26 -13.11 -2.70 2.06
C VAL A 26 -12.17 -1.99 3.04
N VAL A 27 -10.98 -1.61 2.59
CA VAL A 27 -10.02 -0.86 3.43
C VAL A 27 -10.62 0.49 3.85
N VAL A 28 -11.18 1.25 2.93
CA VAL A 28 -11.77 2.57 3.23
C VAL A 28 -12.99 2.44 4.15
N ASP A 29 -13.91 1.54 3.86
CA ASP A 29 -15.10 1.29 4.70
C ASP A 29 -14.71 0.89 6.13
N THR A 30 -13.65 0.07 6.26
CA THR A 30 -13.14 -0.35 7.56
C THR A 30 -12.50 0.80 8.32
N ILE A 31 -11.67 1.62 7.66
CA ILE A 31 -11.05 2.80 8.26
C ILE A 31 -12.14 3.76 8.74
N ASN A 32 -13.12 4.07 7.92
CA ASN A 32 -14.24 4.95 8.28
C ASN A 32 -14.98 4.44 9.52
N THR A 33 -15.25 3.13 9.58
CA THR A 33 -15.95 2.52 10.70
C THR A 33 -15.14 2.55 12.00
N LEU A 34 -13.86 2.31 11.94
CA LEU A 34 -13.02 2.08 13.12
C LEU A 34 -12.37 3.36 13.67
N LEU A 35 -12.16 4.33 12.81
CA LEU A 35 -11.56 5.63 13.19
C LEU A 35 -12.61 6.75 13.24
N ASP A 36 -13.89 6.44 13.03
CA ASP A 36 -14.98 7.41 12.99
C ASP A 36 -14.67 8.60 12.06
N CYS A 37 -14.17 8.28 10.86
CA CYS A 37 -13.86 9.27 9.83
C CYS A 37 -14.76 9.05 8.59
N ASP A 38 -14.77 10.02 7.70
CA ASP A 38 -15.62 10.02 6.50
C ASP A 38 -14.76 10.16 5.23
N LEU A 39 -13.88 9.17 5.00
CA LEU A 39 -13.15 9.09 3.74
C LEU A 39 -14.11 8.70 2.62
N GLN A 40 -13.97 9.37 1.50
CA GLN A 40 -14.76 9.07 0.31
C GLN A 40 -14.44 7.68 -0.26
N THR A 41 -15.37 7.13 -1.04
CA THR A 41 -15.12 5.92 -1.84
C THR A 41 -13.87 6.10 -2.69
N PRO A 42 -12.97 5.11 -2.75
CA PRO A 42 -11.74 5.21 -3.53
C PRO A 42 -12.02 5.53 -5.00
N ILE A 43 -11.25 6.45 -5.55
CA ILE A 43 -11.26 6.70 -6.99
C ILE A 43 -10.48 5.59 -7.68
N ILE A 44 -11.12 4.93 -8.64
CA ILE A 44 -10.47 3.92 -9.48
C ILE A 44 -9.79 4.64 -10.64
N VAL A 45 -8.49 4.47 -10.77
CA VAL A 45 -7.69 5.14 -11.80
C VAL A 45 -7.20 4.12 -12.82
N GLY A 46 -7.67 4.24 -14.04
CA GLY A 46 -7.31 3.36 -15.15
C GLY A 46 -8.08 2.04 -15.15
N ASP A 47 -7.85 1.27 -16.20
CA ASP A 47 -8.38 -0.08 -16.34
C ASP A 47 -7.38 -1.10 -15.78
N TRP A 48 -7.86 -2.31 -15.54
CA TRP A 48 -7.00 -3.43 -15.19
C TRP A 48 -5.91 -3.67 -16.25
N TYR A 49 -4.68 -3.90 -15.81
CA TYR A 49 -3.52 -4.08 -16.68
C TYR A 49 -2.82 -5.41 -16.37
N ASP A 50 -2.73 -6.25 -17.38
CA ASP A 50 -2.08 -7.57 -17.37
C ASP A 50 -0.69 -7.52 -18.05
N GLY A 51 0.08 -6.49 -17.77
CA GLY A 51 1.42 -6.34 -18.34
C GLY A 51 2.53 -6.71 -17.35
N PRO A 52 3.72 -7.00 -17.85
CA PRO A 52 4.86 -7.42 -17.03
C PRO A 52 5.38 -6.32 -16.10
N ASP A 53 5.10 -5.05 -16.38
CA ASP A 53 5.57 -3.91 -15.60
C ASP A 53 4.42 -3.15 -14.95
N THR A 54 3.95 -3.68 -13.82
CA THR A 54 2.90 -3.03 -13.01
C THR A 54 3.38 -1.71 -12.37
N SER A 55 4.69 -1.48 -12.25
CA SER A 55 5.21 -0.24 -11.66
C SER A 55 4.99 0.97 -12.57
N MET A 56 5.13 0.78 -13.89
CA MET A 56 4.81 1.80 -14.89
C MET A 56 3.32 2.15 -14.90
N TYR A 57 2.48 1.15 -14.71
CA TYR A 57 1.04 1.36 -14.67
C TYR A 57 0.59 2.18 -13.44
N VAL A 58 1.14 1.87 -12.27
CA VAL A 58 0.88 2.64 -11.04
C VAL A 58 1.33 4.09 -11.21
N LYS A 59 2.48 4.34 -11.83
CA LYS A 59 2.97 5.68 -12.13
C LYS A 59 2.03 6.39 -13.11
N ALA A 60 1.59 5.72 -14.17
CA ALA A 60 0.67 6.29 -15.15
C ALA A 60 -0.67 6.66 -14.52
N GLY A 61 -1.21 5.80 -13.64
CA GLY A 61 -2.43 6.08 -12.90
C GLY A 61 -2.29 7.27 -11.96
N ALA A 62 -1.21 7.33 -11.19
CA ALA A 62 -0.89 8.46 -10.33
C ALA A 62 -0.74 9.77 -11.13
N TRP A 63 -0.04 9.71 -12.26
CA TRP A 63 0.11 10.84 -13.17
C TRP A 63 -1.23 11.33 -13.75
N GLN A 64 -2.12 10.43 -14.13
CA GLN A 64 -3.46 10.78 -14.59
C GLN A 64 -4.28 11.50 -13.50
N THR A 65 -4.19 11.02 -12.26
CA THR A 65 -4.87 11.64 -11.12
C THR A 65 -4.42 13.08 -10.93
N PHE A 66 -3.13 13.32 -11.02
CA PHE A 66 -2.54 14.65 -10.92
C PHE A 66 -2.92 15.53 -12.12
N ASN A 67 -2.76 15.04 -13.35
CA ASN A 67 -3.07 15.79 -14.57
C ASN A 67 -4.56 16.18 -14.69
N LYS A 68 -5.45 15.35 -14.17
CA LYS A 68 -6.88 15.66 -14.11
C LYS A 68 -7.24 16.62 -12.98
N LYS A 69 -6.25 17.07 -12.19
CA LYS A 69 -6.44 17.96 -11.05
C LYS A 69 -7.45 17.42 -10.03
N LEU A 70 -7.39 16.11 -9.80
CA LEU A 70 -8.23 15.45 -8.79
C LEU A 70 -7.67 15.64 -7.38
N CYS A 71 -6.40 16.00 -7.27
CA CYS A 71 -5.73 16.30 -6.02
C CYS A 71 -4.59 17.30 -6.23
N ASP A 72 -4.23 18.03 -5.19
CA ASP A 72 -3.07 18.92 -5.17
C ASP A 72 -1.77 18.19 -4.82
N TRP A 73 -1.89 17.11 -4.02
CA TRP A 73 -0.79 16.26 -3.56
C TRP A 73 -1.16 14.78 -3.58
N GLN A 74 -0.15 13.96 -3.82
CA GLN A 74 -0.27 12.51 -3.76
C GLN A 74 0.58 11.94 -2.61
N LEU A 75 0.05 10.94 -1.90
CA LEU A 75 0.77 10.20 -0.87
C LEU A 75 0.90 8.75 -1.29
N PHE A 76 2.13 8.23 -1.29
CA PHE A 76 2.42 6.84 -1.63
C PHE A 76 2.91 6.08 -0.41
N GLY A 77 2.23 4.98 -0.07
CA GLY A 77 2.57 4.12 1.05
C GLY A 77 3.73 3.14 0.78
N MET A 78 4.71 3.54 -0.03
CA MET A 78 5.87 2.69 -0.35
C MET A 78 6.86 2.65 0.81
N THR A 79 7.38 1.46 1.10
CA THR A 79 8.36 1.20 2.15
C THR A 79 9.70 0.78 1.53
N LYS A 80 10.78 0.91 2.28
CA LYS A 80 12.10 0.36 1.95
C LYS A 80 12.04 -1.18 1.95
N HIS A 81 12.75 -1.83 1.04
CA HIS A 81 12.97 -3.28 1.11
C HIS A 81 13.91 -3.65 2.25
N SER A 82 13.66 -4.79 2.88
CA SER A 82 14.57 -5.36 3.87
C SER A 82 15.50 -6.38 3.21
N ASP A 83 16.79 -6.30 3.52
CA ASP A 83 17.77 -7.30 3.06
C ASP A 83 17.43 -8.70 3.61
N LYS A 84 16.86 -8.78 4.81
CA LYS A 84 16.41 -10.05 5.41
C LYS A 84 15.33 -10.75 4.59
N VAL A 85 14.42 -10.00 3.98
CA VAL A 85 13.39 -10.59 3.12
C VAL A 85 14.00 -11.12 1.83
N HIS A 86 15.02 -10.47 1.30
CA HIS A 86 15.77 -10.98 0.14
C HIS A 86 16.48 -12.31 0.43
N GLU A 87 16.95 -12.50 1.65
CA GLU A 87 17.53 -13.78 2.08
C GLU A 87 16.48 -14.90 2.18
N LEU A 88 15.26 -14.56 2.61
CA LEU A 88 14.17 -15.51 2.78
C LEU A 88 13.47 -15.88 1.46
N HIS A 89 13.47 -14.98 0.52
CA HIS A 89 12.79 -15.15 -0.77
C HIS A 89 13.75 -14.93 -1.91
N THR A 90 14.12 -16.00 -2.61
CA THR A 90 14.98 -15.98 -3.81
C THR A 90 14.23 -15.38 -4.99
N ARG A 91 13.99 -14.09 -4.97
CA ARG A 91 13.52 -13.37 -6.16
C ARG A 91 14.72 -13.04 -7.02
N GLN A 92 14.65 -13.39 -8.30
CA GLN A 92 15.78 -13.22 -9.24
C GLN A 92 16.06 -11.73 -9.55
N ASP A 93 15.08 -10.85 -9.38
CA ASP A 93 15.25 -9.41 -9.60
C ASP A 93 14.92 -8.65 -8.32
N PRO A 94 15.90 -7.91 -7.75
CA PRO A 94 15.57 -6.89 -6.78
C PRO A 94 14.61 -5.90 -7.45
N VAL A 95 13.42 -5.74 -6.91
CA VAL A 95 12.55 -4.66 -7.36
C VAL A 95 13.19 -3.37 -6.87
N ASP A 96 14.03 -2.78 -7.70
CA ASP A 96 14.47 -1.41 -7.49
C ASP A 96 13.22 -0.56 -7.39
N ARG A 97 12.89 -0.18 -6.17
CA ARG A 97 11.83 0.81 -5.98
C ARG A 97 12.31 2.09 -6.62
N PRO A 98 11.51 2.71 -7.49
CA PRO A 98 11.92 3.93 -8.11
C PRO A 98 12.25 4.94 -7.02
N ASN A 99 13.50 5.41 -7.00
CA ASN A 99 13.86 6.57 -6.21
C ASN A 99 13.15 7.77 -6.86
N PRO A 100 12.18 8.40 -6.16
CA PRO A 100 11.43 9.50 -6.74
C PRO A 100 12.37 10.65 -7.11
N SER A 101 12.19 11.18 -8.31
CA SER A 101 12.96 12.35 -8.78
C SER A 101 12.60 13.61 -7.98
N GLU A 102 13.43 14.64 -8.07
CA GLU A 102 13.11 15.94 -7.47
C GLU A 102 11.80 16.52 -8.04
N GLU A 103 11.49 16.25 -9.30
CA GLU A 103 10.25 16.68 -9.92
C GLU A 103 9.04 15.95 -9.32
N ASP A 104 9.14 14.63 -9.13
CA ASP A 104 8.07 13.87 -8.47
C ASP A 104 7.80 14.41 -7.06
N ARG A 105 8.86 14.78 -6.31
CA ARG A 105 8.76 15.31 -4.95
C ARG A 105 8.09 16.68 -4.83
N LYS A 106 7.88 17.39 -5.92
CA LYS A 106 7.12 18.65 -5.91
C LYS A 106 5.62 18.43 -5.77
N HIS A 107 5.13 17.24 -6.09
CA HIS A 107 3.70 16.93 -6.18
C HIS A 107 3.29 15.68 -5.41
N ALA A 108 4.27 14.99 -4.84
CA ALA A 108 4.03 13.74 -4.13
C ALA A 108 4.99 13.56 -2.96
N ALA A 109 4.58 12.76 -1.97
CA ALA A 109 5.40 12.38 -0.84
C ALA A 109 5.32 10.87 -0.59
N TRP A 110 6.41 10.33 -0.08
CA TRP A 110 6.58 8.91 0.30
C TRP A 110 6.93 8.84 1.78
N PRO A 111 5.95 8.99 2.69
CA PRO A 111 6.21 9.13 4.12
C PRO A 111 6.93 7.92 4.73
N PHE A 112 6.86 6.77 4.08
CA PHE A 112 7.45 5.51 4.57
C PHE A 112 8.66 5.04 3.74
N GLU A 113 9.19 5.86 2.83
CA GLU A 113 10.27 5.43 1.92
C GLU A 113 11.56 4.97 2.61
N HIS A 114 11.79 5.45 3.84
CA HIS A 114 12.95 5.08 4.65
C HIS A 114 12.66 3.97 5.67
N MET A 115 11.40 3.59 5.82
CA MET A 115 10.96 2.55 6.75
C MET A 115 10.84 1.21 6.04
N THR A 116 11.27 0.16 6.72
CA THR A 116 10.99 -1.22 6.31
C THR A 116 9.55 -1.63 6.65
N LYS A 117 9.10 -2.76 6.13
CA LYS A 117 7.73 -3.22 6.38
C LYS A 117 7.47 -3.52 7.86
N ASP A 118 8.44 -4.09 8.58
CA ASP A 118 8.33 -4.35 10.02
C ASP A 118 8.22 -3.06 10.84
N GLU A 119 8.97 -2.02 10.48
CA GLU A 119 8.86 -0.72 11.11
C GLU A 119 7.48 -0.08 10.88
N THR A 120 6.91 -0.22 9.68
CA THR A 120 5.55 0.27 9.40
C THR A 120 4.46 -0.53 10.12
N VAL A 121 4.63 -1.84 10.26
CA VAL A 121 3.75 -2.69 11.09
C VAL A 121 3.82 -2.25 12.55
N ASN A 122 5.02 -2.08 13.10
CA ASN A 122 5.21 -1.61 14.47
C ASN A 122 4.54 -0.24 14.70
N LEU A 123 4.75 0.71 13.79
CA LEU A 123 4.11 2.02 13.86
C LEU A 123 2.57 1.89 13.91
N GLY A 124 1.98 1.03 13.11
CA GLY A 124 0.54 0.77 13.13
C GLY A 124 0.04 0.30 14.50
N PHE A 125 0.78 -0.59 15.16
CA PHE A 125 0.44 -1.05 16.51
C PHE A 125 0.66 0.03 17.57
N GLN A 126 1.71 0.82 17.47
CA GLN A 126 1.93 1.98 18.36
C GLN A 126 0.81 3.02 18.24
N LEU A 127 0.23 3.20 17.05
CA LEU A 127 -0.91 4.08 16.81
C LEU A 127 -2.26 3.45 17.21
N GLY A 128 -2.28 2.22 17.68
CA GLY A 128 -3.51 1.51 18.08
C GLY A 128 -4.37 0.99 16.92
N ILE A 129 -3.86 1.05 15.67
CA ILE A 129 -4.57 0.60 14.47
C ILE A 129 -4.00 -0.69 13.87
N GLY A 130 -3.00 -1.29 14.52
CA GLY A 130 -2.28 -2.46 13.98
C GLY A 130 -3.16 -3.67 13.74
N ASP A 131 -4.07 -4.01 14.65
CA ASP A 131 -5.03 -5.11 14.48
C ASP A 131 -5.98 -4.90 13.30
N ILE A 132 -6.34 -3.64 13.03
CA ILE A 132 -7.16 -3.24 11.90
C ILE A 132 -6.40 -3.45 10.60
N ILE A 133 -5.19 -2.87 10.53
CA ILE A 133 -4.30 -3.01 9.38
C ILE A 133 -4.07 -4.49 9.07
N ALA A 134 -3.78 -5.30 10.11
CA ALA A 134 -3.57 -6.73 9.94
C ALA A 134 -4.76 -7.43 9.26
N LYS A 135 -5.98 -7.07 9.61
CA LYS A 135 -7.19 -7.72 9.09
C LYS A 135 -7.58 -7.27 7.68
N VAL A 136 -7.43 -5.97 7.38
CA VAL A 136 -8.02 -5.40 6.16
C VAL A 136 -7.03 -5.23 5.02
N THR A 137 -5.72 -5.24 5.30
CA THR A 137 -4.73 -5.07 4.23
C THR A 137 -4.43 -6.36 3.52
N HIS A 138 -4.30 -6.28 2.21
CA HIS A 138 -3.93 -7.37 1.33
C HIS A 138 -2.53 -7.12 0.73
N SER A 139 -1.69 -8.14 0.71
CA SER A 139 -0.31 -8.03 0.18
C SER A 139 -0.04 -8.99 -0.97
N CYS A 140 -0.80 -10.06 -1.10
CA CYS A 140 -0.59 -11.06 -2.14
C CYS A 140 -0.81 -10.47 -3.54
N THR A 141 0.06 -10.82 -4.49
CA THR A 141 -0.05 -10.43 -5.90
C THR A 141 -0.47 -11.58 -6.79
N GLU A 142 -0.53 -12.80 -6.23
CA GLU A 142 -0.88 -14.03 -6.95
C GLU A 142 -2.34 -14.44 -6.74
N GLN A 143 -2.99 -13.87 -5.74
CA GLN A 143 -4.38 -14.15 -5.42
C GLN A 143 -5.12 -12.86 -5.14
N ASP A 144 -6.32 -12.75 -5.64
CA ASP A 144 -7.23 -11.61 -5.40
C ASP A 144 -7.83 -11.63 -4.01
N ARG A 145 -7.95 -12.81 -3.41
CA ARG A 145 -8.40 -13.02 -2.03
C ARG A 145 -7.50 -14.00 -1.30
N GLY A 146 -7.28 -13.76 -0.02
CA GLY A 146 -6.40 -14.59 0.79
C GLY A 146 -4.92 -14.41 0.44
N ARG A 147 -4.12 -15.44 0.67
CA ARG A 147 -2.68 -15.40 0.51
C ARG A 147 -2.15 -16.70 -0.07
N CYS A 148 -1.28 -16.61 -1.06
CA CYS A 148 -0.57 -17.78 -1.53
C CYS A 148 0.49 -18.29 -0.53
N GLY A 149 1.00 -17.42 0.36
CA GLY A 149 2.06 -17.75 1.32
C GLY A 149 3.48 -17.78 0.76
N GLU A 150 3.63 -17.77 -0.55
CA GLU A 150 4.89 -18.04 -1.25
C GLU A 150 5.46 -16.84 -2.02
N CYS A 151 4.63 -15.90 -2.44
CA CYS A 151 5.12 -14.73 -3.18
C CYS A 151 5.93 -13.80 -2.26
N TYR A 152 6.80 -12.98 -2.88
CA TYR A 152 7.63 -12.02 -2.17
C TYR A 152 6.84 -11.19 -1.14
N TRP A 153 5.68 -10.69 -1.52
CA TRP A 153 4.86 -9.83 -0.67
C TRP A 153 4.21 -10.55 0.51
N CYS A 154 3.87 -11.83 0.34
CA CYS A 154 3.43 -12.67 1.44
C CYS A 154 4.58 -12.96 2.42
N THR A 155 5.77 -13.25 1.90
CA THR A 155 6.98 -13.46 2.71
C THR A 155 7.39 -12.20 3.45
N GLU A 156 7.42 -11.04 2.78
CA GLU A 156 7.72 -9.74 3.40
C GLU A 156 6.76 -9.42 4.53
N ARG A 157 5.47 -9.68 4.31
CA ARG A 157 4.44 -9.44 5.34
C ARG A 157 4.60 -10.37 6.53
N ALA A 158 4.74 -11.67 6.31
CA ALA A 158 4.92 -12.66 7.38
C ALA A 158 6.17 -12.34 8.21
N TRP A 159 7.27 -12.00 7.55
CA TRP A 159 8.49 -11.55 8.20
C TRP A 159 8.24 -10.30 9.06
N ALA A 160 7.57 -9.28 8.52
CA ALA A 160 7.35 -8.01 9.22
C ALA A 160 6.54 -8.18 10.52
N PHE A 161 5.53 -9.04 10.52
CA PHE A 161 4.78 -9.38 11.73
C PHE A 161 5.63 -10.20 12.72
N SER A 162 6.40 -11.17 12.22
CA SER A 162 7.28 -12.01 13.05
C SER A 162 8.36 -11.21 13.76
N GLU A 163 9.00 -10.24 13.10
CA GLU A 163 10.03 -9.37 13.72
C GLU A 163 9.47 -8.58 14.92
N ASN A 164 8.19 -8.28 14.89
CA ASN A 164 7.50 -7.56 15.96
C ASN A 164 6.86 -8.50 17.01
N ASN A 165 7.03 -9.81 16.90
CA ASN A 165 6.34 -10.82 17.73
C ASN A 165 4.81 -10.68 17.70
N LEU A 166 4.27 -10.33 16.54
CA LEU A 166 2.86 -10.10 16.32
C LEU A 166 2.25 -11.21 15.46
N GLU A 167 1.00 -11.53 15.73
CA GLU A 167 0.23 -12.42 14.87
C GLU A 167 -0.35 -11.65 13.69
N ASP A 168 -0.10 -12.16 12.48
CA ASP A 168 -0.76 -11.64 11.29
C ASP A 168 -2.18 -12.22 11.15
N LYS A 169 -3.16 -11.47 11.63
CA LYS A 169 -4.58 -11.88 11.66
C LYS A 169 -5.31 -11.77 10.31
N GLY A 170 -4.68 -11.17 9.31
CA GLY A 170 -5.25 -11.03 7.98
C GLY A 170 -5.05 -12.29 7.16
N LYS A 171 -5.73 -13.34 7.43
CA LYS A 171 -5.41 -14.63 6.83
C LYS A 171 -6.24 -15.04 5.63
N GLU A 172 -7.44 -14.55 5.50
CA GLU A 172 -8.35 -15.29 4.60
C GLU A 172 -9.32 -14.35 3.92
#